data_28f9fd213642d1311efd95e7e1ad2847
#
_entry.id   28f9fd213642d1311efd95e7e1ad2847
#
_cell.length_a   1.000
_cell.length_b   1.000
_cell.length_c   1.000
_cell.angle_alpha   90.00
_cell.angle_beta   90.00
_cell.angle_gamma   90.00
#
_symmetry.space_group_name_H-M   'P 1'
#
loop_
_entity.id
_entity.type
_entity.pdbx_description
1 polymer ?
#
loop_
_entity_poly.entity_id
_entity_poly.type
_entity_poly.pdbx_seq_one_letter_code
_entity_poly.pdbx_strand_id
1 'polypeptide(L)'
;MVASDGVRIHGWYVKRPGSELVTLFFHGNAGNITDRASHILEISKAGSSILMLDYRGYGKSDGRPTEGGLYSDAGAAYDFVLKAGYRPEQIIVHGESLGTAVAIDLASQRPSGGVVLEAPFTSAKDVAGSVLPLIGPLLIWSYDSRSKIGRVRAPMLFIQGDHDEVIPPRLGQALFAAAPEPKTLWVVLGAGHNDIIETARGAYGQRLRSFYEGLQKN
;
A
#
# COMPACT_ATOMS: atom_id res chain seq x y z
N MET A 1 8.53 2.72 -16.33
CA MET A 1 7.16 3.15 -16.67
C MET A 1 7.18 4.65 -16.94
N VAL A 2 6.12 5.18 -17.55
CA VAL A 2 5.97 6.63 -17.73
C VAL A 2 4.61 7.03 -17.18
N ALA A 3 4.60 7.97 -16.24
CA ALA A 3 3.37 8.53 -15.67
C ALA A 3 2.62 9.41 -16.68
N SER A 4 1.36 9.72 -16.42
CA SER A 4 0.49 10.47 -17.35
C SER A 4 1.00 11.87 -17.69
N ASP A 5 1.83 12.44 -16.83
CA ASP A 5 2.50 13.74 -16.99
C ASP A 5 3.92 13.65 -17.58
N GLY A 6 4.32 12.47 -18.09
CA GLY A 6 5.60 12.23 -18.76
C GLY A 6 6.78 11.90 -17.84
N VAL A 7 6.60 11.86 -16.51
CA VAL A 7 7.68 11.52 -15.58
C VAL A 7 8.02 10.03 -15.69
N ARG A 8 9.33 9.73 -15.79
CA ARG A 8 9.82 8.34 -15.87
C ARG A 8 9.93 7.74 -14.48
N ILE A 9 9.25 6.61 -14.28
CA ILE A 9 9.18 5.89 -13.01
C ILE A 9 9.96 4.58 -13.12
N HIS A 10 10.89 4.39 -12.19
CA HIS A 10 11.64 3.16 -12.02
C HIS A 10 10.84 2.16 -11.17
N GLY A 11 11.02 0.87 -11.41
CA GLY A 11 10.42 -0.16 -10.58
C GLY A 11 11.01 -1.53 -10.86
N TRP A 12 10.78 -2.46 -9.95
CA TRP A 12 11.12 -3.86 -10.07
C TRP A 12 9.87 -4.69 -10.31
N TYR A 13 9.88 -5.41 -11.43
CA TYR A 13 8.86 -6.42 -11.70
C TYR A 13 9.43 -7.81 -11.45
N VAL A 14 9.05 -8.41 -10.33
CA VAL A 14 9.46 -9.74 -9.92
C VAL A 14 8.34 -10.72 -10.25
N LYS A 15 8.51 -11.45 -11.34
CA LYS A 15 7.54 -12.44 -11.80
C LYS A 15 7.68 -13.73 -11.01
N ARG A 16 6.57 -14.22 -10.44
CA ARG A 16 6.49 -15.53 -9.80
C ARG A 16 5.91 -16.55 -10.80
N PRO A 17 6.66 -17.60 -11.17
CA PRO A 17 6.15 -18.64 -12.07
C PRO A 17 4.88 -19.29 -11.52
N GLY A 18 3.87 -19.45 -12.37
CA GLY A 18 2.58 -20.07 -12.01
C GLY A 18 1.64 -19.18 -11.20
N SER A 19 2.01 -17.92 -10.93
CA SER A 19 1.10 -16.98 -10.28
C SER A 19 0.16 -16.31 -11.28
N GLU A 20 -1.13 -16.30 -10.97
CA GLU A 20 -2.14 -15.51 -11.68
C GLU A 20 -2.33 -14.13 -11.06
N LEU A 21 -1.78 -13.88 -9.85
CA LEU A 21 -1.90 -12.62 -9.15
C LEU A 21 -0.65 -11.74 -9.34
N VAL A 22 -0.87 -10.44 -9.34
CA VAL A 22 0.20 -9.44 -9.26
C VAL A 22 -0.12 -8.41 -8.17
N THR A 23 0.85 -8.17 -7.29
CA THR A 23 0.77 -7.15 -6.25
C THR A 23 1.49 -5.89 -6.73
N LEU A 24 0.77 -4.78 -6.78
CA LEU A 24 1.34 -3.44 -6.89
C LEU A 24 1.70 -2.99 -5.48
N PHE A 25 2.99 -2.87 -5.19
CA PHE A 25 3.46 -2.47 -3.87
C PHE A 25 3.91 -1.01 -3.85
N PHE A 26 3.32 -0.24 -2.95
CA PHE A 26 3.56 1.17 -2.71
C PHE A 26 4.24 1.35 -1.35
N HIS A 27 5.53 1.71 -1.36
CA HIS A 27 6.34 1.80 -0.14
C HIS A 27 6.06 3.05 0.69
N GLY A 28 6.55 3.06 1.92
CA GLY A 28 6.48 4.19 2.85
C GLY A 28 7.35 5.38 2.44
N ASN A 29 7.31 6.44 3.26
CA ASN A 29 8.00 7.71 2.96
C ASN A 29 9.54 7.62 2.99
N ALA A 30 10.12 6.68 3.73
CA ALA A 30 11.57 6.55 3.89
C ALA A 30 12.18 5.53 2.93
N GLY A 31 13.41 5.81 2.47
CA GLY A 31 14.17 4.89 1.64
C GLY A 31 13.64 4.76 0.21
N ASN A 32 13.77 3.57 -0.36
CA ASN A 32 13.35 3.24 -1.71
C ASN A 32 13.06 1.73 -1.82
N ILE A 33 12.82 1.22 -3.02
CA ILE A 33 12.45 -0.20 -3.22
C ILE A 33 13.54 -1.19 -2.77
N THR A 34 14.81 -0.78 -2.67
CA THR A 34 15.89 -1.68 -2.21
C THR A 34 15.75 -2.05 -0.73
N ASP A 35 15.07 -1.22 0.06
CA ASP A 35 14.87 -1.42 1.49
C ASP A 35 13.66 -2.34 1.78
N ARG A 36 12.99 -2.85 0.74
CA ARG A 36 11.75 -3.62 0.82
C ARG A 36 11.89 -5.08 0.41
N ALA A 37 13.11 -5.64 0.53
CA ALA A 37 13.39 -7.03 0.15
C ALA A 37 12.52 -8.03 0.95
N SER A 38 12.26 -7.78 2.23
CA SER A 38 11.38 -8.60 3.07
C SER A 38 9.96 -8.67 2.51
N HIS A 39 9.39 -7.53 2.10
CA HIS A 39 8.06 -7.49 1.47
C HIS A 39 8.03 -8.27 0.16
N ILE A 40 9.06 -8.13 -0.70
CA ILE A 40 9.15 -8.90 -1.95
C ILE A 40 9.12 -10.40 -1.66
N LEU A 41 9.90 -10.85 -0.65
CA LEU A 41 10.00 -12.24 -0.27
C LEU A 41 8.65 -12.79 0.24
N GLU A 42 8.02 -12.09 1.17
CA GLU A 42 6.78 -12.53 1.81
C GLU A 42 5.58 -12.52 0.82
N ILE A 43 5.46 -11.49 -0.03
CA ILE A 43 4.44 -11.42 -1.08
C ILE A 43 4.64 -12.54 -2.10
N SER A 44 5.89 -12.78 -2.53
CA SER A 44 6.20 -13.89 -3.44
C SER A 44 5.87 -15.25 -2.84
N LYS A 45 6.24 -15.50 -1.58
CA LYS A 45 5.88 -16.73 -0.85
C LYS A 45 4.36 -16.88 -0.70
N ALA A 46 3.63 -15.79 -0.53
CA ALA A 46 2.18 -15.79 -0.43
C ALA A 46 1.48 -16.14 -1.74
N GLY A 47 2.16 -16.07 -2.88
CA GLY A 47 1.63 -16.56 -4.15
C GLY A 47 1.46 -15.52 -5.25
N SER A 48 1.97 -14.30 -5.11
CA SER A 48 1.81 -13.22 -6.08
C SER A 48 3.11 -12.85 -6.79
N SER A 49 3.04 -12.48 -8.07
CA SER A 49 4.04 -11.65 -8.72
C SER A 49 4.00 -10.25 -8.11
N ILE A 50 5.07 -9.45 -8.26
CA ILE A 50 5.16 -8.14 -7.61
C ILE A 50 5.65 -7.10 -8.61
N LEU A 51 4.97 -5.97 -8.69
CA LEU A 51 5.51 -4.73 -9.23
C LEU A 51 5.66 -3.75 -8.08
N MET A 52 6.89 -3.41 -7.76
CA MET A 52 7.25 -2.40 -6.77
C MET A 52 7.90 -1.23 -7.49
N LEU A 53 7.53 0.00 -7.15
CA LEU A 53 8.05 1.19 -7.81
C LEU A 53 8.68 2.17 -6.81
N ASP A 54 9.72 2.87 -7.26
CA ASP A 54 10.14 4.12 -6.66
C ASP A 54 9.21 5.23 -7.15
N TYR A 55 8.56 5.97 -6.26
CA TYR A 55 7.82 7.16 -6.68
C TYR A 55 8.74 8.20 -7.29
N ARG A 56 8.17 9.16 -8.03
CA ARG A 56 8.92 10.33 -8.52
C ARG A 56 9.71 10.98 -7.40
N GLY A 57 10.99 11.25 -7.66
CA GLY A 57 11.93 11.82 -6.69
C GLY A 57 12.48 10.84 -5.67
N TYR A 58 12.10 9.56 -5.72
CA TYR A 58 12.68 8.47 -4.94
C TYR A 58 13.54 7.56 -5.81
N GLY A 59 14.53 6.92 -5.19
CA GLY A 59 15.39 5.92 -5.80
C GLY A 59 15.94 6.32 -7.17
N LYS A 60 15.53 5.64 -8.22
CA LYS A 60 15.95 5.88 -9.62
C LYS A 60 14.88 6.55 -10.48
N SER A 61 13.77 6.98 -9.90
CA SER A 61 12.72 7.70 -10.60
C SER A 61 13.06 9.17 -10.79
N ASP A 62 12.59 9.75 -11.89
CA ASP A 62 12.75 11.18 -12.17
C ASP A 62 11.76 12.02 -11.33
N GLY A 63 11.86 13.35 -11.46
CA GLY A 63 10.88 14.30 -10.93
C GLY A 63 11.04 14.65 -9.47
N ARG A 64 9.96 15.17 -8.87
CA ARG A 64 9.88 15.56 -7.45
C ARG A 64 8.59 15.03 -6.84
N PRO A 65 8.62 14.55 -5.58
CA PRO A 65 7.43 14.00 -4.94
C PRO A 65 6.39 15.09 -4.69
N THR A 66 5.16 14.79 -5.09
CA THR A 66 3.95 15.55 -4.77
C THR A 66 2.81 14.56 -4.58
N GLU A 67 1.77 14.91 -3.81
CA GLU A 67 0.63 14.01 -3.60
C GLU A 67 0.00 13.56 -4.92
N GLY A 68 -0.38 14.49 -5.80
CA GLY A 68 -0.95 14.16 -7.12
C GLY A 68 0.02 13.41 -8.02
N GLY A 69 1.34 13.67 -7.87
CA GLY A 69 2.38 12.96 -8.59
C GLY A 69 2.46 11.49 -8.20
N LEU A 70 2.46 11.18 -6.90
CA LEU A 70 2.48 9.80 -6.43
C LEU A 70 1.25 9.01 -6.91
N TYR A 71 0.09 9.67 -6.97
CA TYR A 71 -1.13 9.06 -7.53
C TYR A 71 -1.01 8.77 -9.04
N SER A 72 -0.39 9.68 -9.80
CA SER A 72 -0.09 9.46 -11.22
C SER A 72 0.90 8.31 -11.44
N ASP A 73 1.91 8.18 -10.55
CA ASP A 73 2.88 7.09 -10.60
C ASP A 73 2.21 5.74 -10.33
N ALA A 74 1.28 5.67 -9.37
CA ALA A 74 0.49 4.48 -9.10
C ALA A 74 -0.39 4.10 -10.30
N GLY A 75 -0.98 5.08 -10.97
CA GLY A 75 -1.73 4.88 -12.22
C GLY A 75 -0.86 4.25 -13.31
N ALA A 76 0.38 4.72 -13.47
CA ALA A 76 1.33 4.15 -14.44
C ALA A 76 1.71 2.69 -14.10
N ALA A 77 1.85 2.36 -12.81
CA ALA A 77 2.09 0.98 -12.37
C ALA A 77 0.89 0.07 -12.68
N TYR A 78 -0.33 0.55 -12.43
CA TYR A 78 -1.55 -0.18 -12.75
C TYR A 78 -1.68 -0.43 -14.25
N ASP A 79 -1.46 0.59 -15.08
CA ASP A 79 -1.52 0.45 -16.55
C ASP A 79 -0.41 -0.47 -17.08
N PHE A 80 0.75 -0.52 -16.43
CA PHE A 80 1.83 -1.45 -16.77
C PHE A 80 1.41 -2.90 -16.59
N VAL A 81 0.79 -3.26 -15.46
CA VAL A 81 0.38 -4.66 -15.24
C VAL A 81 -0.81 -5.06 -16.10
N LEU A 82 -1.73 -4.14 -16.43
CA LEU A 82 -2.76 -4.40 -17.43
C LEU A 82 -2.15 -4.73 -18.80
N LYS A 83 -1.16 -3.94 -19.25
CA LYS A 83 -0.42 -4.21 -20.49
C LYS A 83 0.39 -5.50 -20.45
N ALA A 84 0.82 -5.93 -19.26
CA ALA A 84 1.47 -7.22 -19.04
C ALA A 84 0.50 -8.43 -19.07
N GLY A 85 -0.82 -8.17 -19.26
CA GLY A 85 -1.87 -9.18 -19.45
C GLY A 85 -2.66 -9.54 -18.19
N TYR A 86 -2.44 -8.86 -17.07
CA TYR A 86 -3.27 -9.07 -15.87
C TYR A 86 -4.63 -8.39 -16.02
N ARG A 87 -5.69 -9.06 -15.57
CA ARG A 87 -7.02 -8.46 -15.42
C ARG A 87 -7.16 -7.75 -14.07
N PRO A 88 -8.07 -6.77 -13.92
CA PRO A 88 -8.28 -6.06 -12.65
C PRO A 88 -8.44 -6.96 -11.42
N GLU A 89 -9.16 -8.08 -11.57
CA GLU A 89 -9.42 -9.04 -10.49
C GLU A 89 -8.15 -9.77 -10.01
N GLN A 90 -7.10 -9.75 -10.82
CA GLN A 90 -5.79 -10.36 -10.52
C GLN A 90 -4.81 -9.36 -9.89
N ILE A 91 -5.18 -8.08 -9.81
CA ILE A 91 -4.33 -7.02 -9.28
C ILE A 91 -4.65 -6.81 -7.80
N ILE A 92 -3.64 -6.96 -6.96
CA ILE A 92 -3.68 -6.63 -5.54
C ILE A 92 -2.94 -5.30 -5.35
N VAL A 93 -3.59 -4.37 -4.69
CA VAL A 93 -3.01 -3.05 -4.37
C VAL A 93 -2.54 -3.07 -2.92
N HIS A 94 -1.23 -2.99 -2.69
CA HIS A 94 -0.64 -3.10 -1.36
C HIS A 94 0.13 -1.82 -1.02
N GLY A 95 -0.25 -1.12 0.04
CA GLY A 95 0.43 0.07 0.53
C GLY A 95 0.99 -0.12 1.93
N GLU A 96 2.20 0.40 2.16
CA GLU A 96 2.88 0.50 3.45
C GLU A 96 2.95 1.97 3.88
N SER A 97 2.47 2.32 5.07
CA SER A 97 2.58 3.68 5.63
C SER A 97 2.04 4.74 4.65
N LEU A 98 2.86 5.69 4.16
CA LEU A 98 2.50 6.64 3.10
C LEU A 98 1.86 5.95 1.89
N GLY A 99 2.39 4.79 1.51
CA GLY A 99 1.87 4.00 0.40
C GLY A 99 0.42 3.55 0.57
N THR A 100 -0.12 3.52 1.80
CA THR A 100 -1.54 3.21 2.02
C THR A 100 -2.46 4.28 1.45
N ALA A 101 -2.08 5.56 1.53
CA ALA A 101 -2.84 6.64 0.91
C ALA A 101 -2.81 6.54 -0.62
N VAL A 102 -1.66 6.15 -1.20
CA VAL A 102 -1.51 5.92 -2.64
C VAL A 102 -2.35 4.72 -3.08
N ALA A 103 -2.30 3.63 -2.32
CA ALA A 103 -3.09 2.42 -2.57
C ALA A 103 -4.60 2.69 -2.54
N ILE A 104 -5.06 3.44 -1.54
CA ILE A 104 -6.47 3.82 -1.40
C ILE A 104 -6.91 4.75 -2.54
N ASP A 105 -6.10 5.74 -2.90
CA ASP A 105 -6.41 6.62 -4.03
C ASP A 105 -6.61 5.82 -5.30
N LEU A 106 -5.65 4.95 -5.65
CA LEU A 106 -5.74 4.09 -6.82
C LEU A 106 -6.97 3.17 -6.77
N ALA A 107 -7.18 2.43 -5.68
CA ALA A 107 -8.28 1.48 -5.55
C ALA A 107 -9.67 2.16 -5.46
N SER A 108 -9.72 3.45 -5.10
CA SER A 108 -10.96 4.23 -5.10
C SER A 108 -11.40 4.66 -6.51
N GLN A 109 -10.51 4.57 -7.50
CA GLN A 109 -10.70 5.01 -8.88
C GLN A 109 -10.62 3.88 -9.91
N ARG A 110 -9.89 2.80 -9.59
CA ARG A 110 -9.62 1.68 -10.49
C ARG A 110 -10.01 0.36 -9.83
N PRO A 111 -10.65 -0.57 -10.55
CA PRO A 111 -10.99 -1.88 -10.00
C PRO A 111 -9.73 -2.69 -9.67
N SER A 112 -9.80 -3.48 -8.60
CA SER A 112 -8.73 -4.39 -8.17
C SER A 112 -9.32 -5.62 -7.52
N GLY A 113 -8.57 -6.73 -7.48
CA GLY A 113 -8.98 -7.96 -6.83
C GLY A 113 -8.94 -7.88 -5.31
N GLY A 114 -8.04 -7.09 -4.74
CA GLY A 114 -7.90 -6.91 -3.29
C GLY A 114 -7.03 -5.73 -2.94
N VAL A 115 -7.13 -5.26 -1.69
CA VAL A 115 -6.32 -4.16 -1.15
C VAL A 115 -5.71 -4.58 0.18
N VAL A 116 -4.40 -4.37 0.35
CA VAL A 116 -3.68 -4.58 1.60
C VAL A 116 -3.14 -3.24 2.09
N LEU A 117 -3.42 -2.90 3.33
CA LEU A 117 -3.04 -1.63 3.95
C LEU A 117 -2.25 -1.90 5.22
N GLU A 118 -0.94 -1.66 5.19
CA GLU A 118 -0.01 -1.87 6.30
C GLU A 118 0.32 -0.53 6.96
N ALA A 119 0.10 -0.43 8.26
CA ALA A 119 0.21 0.80 9.04
C ALA A 119 -0.57 1.99 8.42
N PRO A 120 -1.89 1.84 8.14
CA PRO A 120 -2.68 2.86 7.47
C PRO A 120 -3.07 4.01 8.40
N PHE A 121 -3.41 5.15 7.80
CA PHE A 121 -3.82 6.36 8.51
C PHE A 121 -4.97 7.07 7.80
N THR A 122 -5.71 7.88 8.55
CA THR A 122 -6.86 8.66 8.06
C THR A 122 -6.46 9.80 7.13
N SER A 123 -5.43 10.57 7.52
CA SER A 123 -4.81 11.60 6.70
C SER A 123 -3.39 11.91 7.21
N ALA A 124 -2.52 12.48 6.37
CA ALA A 124 -1.21 12.94 6.82
C ALA A 124 -1.32 14.09 7.84
N LYS A 125 -2.40 14.88 7.78
CA LYS A 125 -2.70 15.92 8.78
C LYS A 125 -2.98 15.32 10.16
N ASP A 126 -3.70 14.20 10.23
CA ASP A 126 -3.98 13.51 11.50
C ASP A 126 -2.71 12.90 12.10
N VAL A 127 -1.83 12.33 11.27
CA VAL A 127 -0.51 11.85 11.70
C VAL A 127 0.32 12.99 12.25
N ALA A 128 0.46 14.09 11.49
CA ALA A 128 1.21 15.26 11.89
C ALA A 128 0.64 15.90 13.17
N GLY A 129 -0.68 15.97 13.30
CA GLY A 129 -1.35 16.45 14.50
C GLY A 129 -1.16 15.57 15.72
N SER A 130 -0.85 14.28 15.52
CA SER A 130 -0.53 13.36 16.62
C SER A 130 0.88 13.56 17.17
N VAL A 131 1.84 13.97 16.30
CA VAL A 131 3.25 14.17 16.64
C VAL A 131 3.54 15.64 16.99
N LEU A 132 2.98 16.57 16.24
CA LEU A 132 3.18 18.03 16.40
C LEU A 132 1.82 18.75 16.36
N PRO A 133 1.04 18.75 17.46
CA PRO A 133 -0.37 19.16 17.44
C PRO A 133 -0.63 20.60 16.94
N LEU A 134 0.32 21.52 17.18
CA LEU A 134 0.12 22.94 16.88
C LEU A 134 0.50 23.35 15.45
N ILE A 135 1.49 22.73 14.85
CA ILE A 135 2.07 23.16 13.56
C ILE A 135 2.10 22.06 12.50
N GLY A 136 2.11 20.79 12.90
CA GLY A 136 2.20 19.65 11.98
C GLY A 136 1.15 19.68 10.86
N PRO A 137 -0.14 19.89 11.15
CA PRO A 137 -1.20 19.90 10.14
C PRO A 137 -1.07 20.98 9.06
N LEU A 138 -0.31 22.04 9.34
CA LEU A 138 -0.14 23.18 8.42
C LEU A 138 0.93 22.97 7.36
N LEU A 139 1.79 21.96 7.54
CA LEU A 139 3.03 21.82 6.77
C LEU A 139 2.98 20.74 5.69
N ILE A 140 1.86 20.00 5.53
CA ILE A 140 1.87 18.73 4.83
C ILE A 140 0.72 18.62 3.83
N TRP A 141 0.96 17.91 2.72
CA TRP A 141 -0.08 17.42 1.81
C TRP A 141 -1.10 16.56 2.56
N SER A 142 -2.32 16.56 2.09
CA SER A 142 -3.43 15.97 2.83
C SER A 142 -3.35 14.47 2.96
N TYR A 143 -3.03 13.76 1.86
CA TYR A 143 -3.14 12.30 1.78
C TYR A 143 -4.41 11.79 2.47
N ASP A 144 -5.56 12.41 2.13
CA ASP A 144 -6.85 12.17 2.80
C ASP A 144 -7.42 10.81 2.40
N SER A 145 -6.96 9.77 3.11
CA SER A 145 -7.42 8.39 2.94
C SER A 145 -8.89 8.24 3.35
N ARG A 146 -9.30 8.95 4.40
CA ARG A 146 -10.64 8.82 4.98
C ARG A 146 -11.76 9.22 4.00
N SER A 147 -11.55 10.27 3.21
CA SER A 147 -12.53 10.72 2.22
C SER A 147 -12.65 9.77 1.01
N LYS A 148 -11.66 8.91 0.80
CA LYS A 148 -11.54 8.03 -0.37
C LYS A 148 -11.91 6.59 -0.09
N ILE A 149 -11.64 6.08 1.13
CA ILE A 149 -11.75 4.67 1.47
C ILE A 149 -13.15 4.10 1.22
N GLY A 150 -14.21 4.89 1.42
CA GLY A 150 -15.60 4.49 1.18
C GLY A 150 -15.94 4.16 -0.28
N ARG A 151 -15.07 4.50 -1.23
CA ARG A 151 -15.23 4.19 -2.67
C ARG A 151 -14.50 2.91 -3.09
N VAL A 152 -13.64 2.36 -2.26
CA VAL A 152 -12.96 1.09 -2.53
C VAL A 152 -13.98 -0.04 -2.52
N ARG A 153 -14.00 -0.87 -3.58
CA ARG A 153 -14.97 -1.96 -3.73
C ARG A 153 -14.36 -3.34 -3.54
N ALA A 154 -13.04 -3.45 -3.61
CA ALA A 154 -12.32 -4.70 -3.41
C ALA A 154 -12.28 -5.10 -1.93
N PRO A 155 -12.18 -6.39 -1.61
CA PRO A 155 -11.89 -6.86 -0.26
C PRO A 155 -10.61 -6.22 0.30
N MET A 156 -10.61 -5.89 1.60
CA MET A 156 -9.50 -5.18 2.23
C MET A 156 -8.92 -5.95 3.41
N LEU A 157 -7.59 -6.04 3.47
CA LEU A 157 -6.82 -6.48 4.62
C LEU A 157 -6.07 -5.29 5.22
N PHE A 158 -6.37 -4.95 6.47
CA PHE A 158 -5.65 -3.96 7.26
C PHE A 158 -4.67 -4.69 8.17
N ILE A 159 -3.42 -4.24 8.21
CA ILE A 159 -2.35 -4.76 9.05
C ILE A 159 -1.82 -3.61 9.90
N GLN A 160 -1.83 -3.76 11.23
CA GLN A 160 -1.45 -2.69 12.16
C GLN A 160 -0.63 -3.25 13.32
N GLY A 161 0.53 -2.65 13.59
CA GLY A 161 1.26 -2.86 14.83
C GLY A 161 0.57 -2.13 15.99
N ASP A 162 0.45 -2.79 17.14
CA ASP A 162 -0.19 -2.16 18.32
C ASP A 162 0.73 -1.20 19.08
N HIS A 163 2.05 -1.28 18.83
CA HIS A 163 3.07 -0.39 19.37
C HIS A 163 3.61 0.61 18.32
N ASP A 164 2.85 0.88 17.25
CA ASP A 164 3.26 1.83 16.22
C ASP A 164 3.36 3.25 16.78
N GLU A 165 4.60 3.73 16.89
CA GLU A 165 4.94 5.05 17.45
C GLU A 165 4.88 6.16 16.40
N VAL A 166 4.92 5.81 15.11
CA VAL A 166 4.90 6.77 13.97
C VAL A 166 3.47 7.08 13.55
N ILE A 167 2.68 6.03 13.34
CA ILE A 167 1.26 6.14 13.01
C ILE A 167 0.46 5.49 14.14
N PRO A 168 -0.06 6.31 15.07
CA PRO A 168 -0.82 5.76 16.19
C PRO A 168 -1.93 4.79 15.74
N PRO A 169 -2.04 3.59 16.34
CA PRO A 169 -2.97 2.55 15.91
C PRO A 169 -4.43 3.01 15.81
N ARG A 170 -4.83 4.02 16.60
CA ARG A 170 -6.17 4.62 16.52
C ARG A 170 -6.51 5.20 15.15
N LEU A 171 -5.50 5.66 14.36
CA LEU A 171 -5.74 6.21 13.02
C LEU A 171 -6.06 5.08 12.03
N GLY A 172 -5.35 3.97 12.09
CA GLY A 172 -5.67 2.76 11.32
C GLY A 172 -7.04 2.20 11.68
N GLN A 173 -7.37 2.14 12.97
CA GLN A 173 -8.69 1.70 13.46
C GLN A 173 -9.82 2.62 12.98
N ALA A 174 -9.61 3.94 13.01
CA ALA A 174 -10.58 4.91 12.50
C ALA A 174 -10.79 4.78 10.98
N LEU A 175 -9.73 4.51 10.23
CA LEU A 175 -9.81 4.25 8.80
C LEU A 175 -10.52 2.92 8.51
N PHE A 176 -10.19 1.86 9.28
CA PHE A 176 -10.88 0.57 9.20
C PHE A 176 -12.38 0.72 9.45
N ALA A 177 -12.78 1.48 10.46
CA ALA A 177 -14.20 1.74 10.75
C ALA A 177 -14.94 2.42 9.58
N ALA A 178 -14.25 3.30 8.83
CA ALA A 178 -14.80 4.02 7.68
C ALA A 178 -14.81 3.21 6.37
N ALA A 179 -14.07 2.11 6.31
CA ALA A 179 -13.97 1.26 5.12
C ALA A 179 -15.25 0.42 4.93
N PRO A 180 -15.71 0.17 3.68
CA PRO A 180 -16.81 -0.75 3.41
C PRO A 180 -16.40 -2.21 3.61
N GLU A 181 -17.40 -3.10 3.71
CA GLU A 181 -17.18 -4.55 3.67
C GLU A 181 -16.95 -5.04 2.22
N PRO A 182 -16.26 -6.19 2.02
CA PRO A 182 -15.63 -7.02 3.04
C PRO A 182 -14.25 -6.50 3.45
N LYS A 183 -13.97 -6.49 4.74
CA LYS A 183 -12.69 -6.03 5.31
C LYS A 183 -12.29 -6.87 6.51
N THR A 184 -10.98 -6.98 6.74
CA THR A 184 -10.40 -7.66 7.90
C THR A 184 -9.30 -6.79 8.51
N LEU A 185 -9.29 -6.68 9.84
CA LEU A 185 -8.19 -6.06 10.59
C LEU A 185 -7.35 -7.15 11.26
N TRP A 186 -6.06 -7.12 11.02
CA TRP A 186 -5.08 -7.90 11.75
C TRP A 186 -4.15 -7.00 12.54
N VAL A 187 -4.22 -7.10 13.85
CA VAL A 187 -3.33 -6.41 14.77
C VAL A 187 -2.14 -7.33 15.08
N VAL A 188 -0.92 -6.86 14.84
CA VAL A 188 0.33 -7.56 15.13
C VAL A 188 0.80 -7.11 16.51
N LEU A 189 0.64 -7.97 17.50
CA LEU A 189 0.98 -7.67 18.89
C LEU A 189 2.50 -7.49 19.06
N GLY A 190 2.89 -6.41 19.72
CA GLY A 190 4.27 -6.03 19.98
C GLY A 190 4.98 -5.39 18.80
N ALA A 191 4.34 -5.23 17.64
CA ALA A 191 4.95 -4.61 16.47
C ALA A 191 4.85 -3.09 16.55
N GLY A 192 5.96 -2.42 16.19
CA GLY A 192 6.06 -1.00 15.91
C GLY A 192 5.70 -0.68 14.45
N HIS A 193 6.22 0.45 13.96
CA HIS A 193 5.96 0.93 12.60
C HIS A 193 6.74 0.17 11.52
N ASN A 194 8.01 -0.17 11.83
CA ASN A 194 8.97 -0.65 10.82
C ASN A 194 9.32 -2.14 10.97
N ASP A 195 8.75 -2.84 11.93
CA ASP A 195 9.13 -4.21 12.28
C ASP A 195 7.94 -5.21 12.25
N ILE A 196 6.88 -4.86 11.54
CA ILE A 196 5.67 -5.69 11.41
C ILE A 196 6.02 -7.09 10.89
N ILE A 197 6.84 -7.20 9.84
CA ILE A 197 7.23 -8.49 9.25
C ILE A 197 8.08 -9.29 10.23
N GLU A 198 9.06 -8.66 10.85
CA GLU A 198 10.00 -9.28 11.79
C GLU A 198 9.27 -9.77 13.05
N THR A 199 8.37 -8.95 13.60
CA THR A 199 7.58 -9.29 14.79
C THR A 199 6.56 -10.38 14.48
N ALA A 200 5.85 -10.27 13.35
CA ALA A 200 4.88 -11.28 12.90
C ALA A 200 5.54 -12.59 12.45
N ARG A 201 6.83 -12.55 12.08
CA ARG A 201 7.54 -13.72 11.56
C ARG A 201 6.78 -14.39 10.42
N GLY A 202 6.72 -15.72 10.39
CA GLY A 202 6.01 -16.47 9.36
C GLY A 202 4.49 -16.20 9.25
N ALA A 203 3.88 -15.60 10.28
CA ALA A 203 2.46 -15.27 10.27
C ALA A 203 2.12 -14.19 9.24
N TYR A 204 3.06 -13.28 8.90
CA TYR A 204 2.83 -12.26 7.88
C TYR A 204 2.55 -12.88 6.51
N GLY A 205 3.45 -13.74 6.02
CA GLY A 205 3.26 -14.44 4.75
C GLY A 205 2.03 -15.36 4.74
N GLN A 206 1.74 -16.03 5.87
CA GLN A 206 0.53 -16.86 6.01
C GLN A 206 -0.75 -16.02 5.90
N ARG A 207 -0.79 -14.83 6.54
CA ARG A 207 -1.93 -13.92 6.48
C ARG A 207 -2.17 -13.40 5.06
N LEU A 208 -1.11 -13.00 4.35
CA LEU A 208 -1.21 -12.60 2.94
C LEU A 208 -1.70 -13.76 2.07
N ARG A 209 -1.16 -14.96 2.25
CA ARG A 209 -1.59 -16.15 1.49
C ARG A 209 -3.07 -16.43 1.69
N SER A 210 -3.54 -16.46 2.95
CA SER A 210 -4.96 -16.70 3.26
C SER A 210 -5.86 -15.64 2.62
N PHE A 211 -5.43 -14.38 2.61
CA PHE A 211 -6.16 -13.31 1.95
C PHE A 211 -6.22 -13.54 0.43
N TYR A 212 -5.09 -13.84 -0.22
CA TYR A 212 -5.03 -14.09 -1.66
C TYR A 212 -5.86 -15.28 -2.10
N GLU A 213 -5.82 -16.39 -1.34
CA GLU A 213 -6.65 -17.58 -1.61
C GLU A 213 -8.15 -17.27 -1.46
N GLY A 214 -8.51 -16.37 -0.54
CA GLY A 214 -9.89 -15.90 -0.39
C GLY A 214 -10.41 -15.12 -1.61
N LEU A 215 -9.53 -14.35 -2.27
CA LEU A 215 -9.87 -13.58 -3.46
C LEU A 215 -10.13 -14.46 -4.70
N GLN A 216 -9.49 -15.62 -4.78
CA GLN A 216 -9.63 -16.55 -5.94
C GLN A 216 -10.86 -17.45 -5.88
N LYS A 217 -11.59 -17.47 -4.75
CA LYS A 217 -12.77 -18.30 -4.53
C LYS A 217 -14.10 -17.60 -4.82
N ASN A 218 -14.04 -16.29 -5.00
CA ASN A 218 -15.17 -15.42 -5.30
C ASN A 218 -15.17 -15.00 -6.77
#